data_6c67d16883ccb28a5211be65fa7d6a39
#
_entry.id   6c67d16883ccb28a5211be65fa7d6a39
#
_cell.length_a   1.000
_cell.length_b   1.000
_cell.length_c   1.000
_cell.angle_alpha   90.00
_cell.angle_beta   90.00
_cell.angle_gamma   90.00
#
_symmetry.space_group_name_H-M   'P 1'
#
loop_
_entity.id
_entity.type
_entity.pdbx_description
1 polymer ?
#
loop_
_entity_poly.entity_id
_entity_poly.type
_entity_poly.pdbx_seq_one_letter_code
_entity_poly.pdbx_strand_id
1 'polypeptide(L)'
;MPALPAVENPTIPPRYIIDNIHEYAIKLLDAEASEYAATHLAKDSSHKFMSTVMESGTMEDKVSALTLLVQESPLHTQKAFGQLMGLSQKKSRNAAMQALAALKDLLGQGVLLPPDRKLKAFARQPGLTAALQGKNVQWRAGDKLPGALEKTHLIVWAYEDWLKKQYFELLKILETWSNDEVEYSRNRAVTYVWELLKEKPEQEENLLRLLINKLGDKEKKVASRASYLLLQLQITHPLMKNVIISSIESDLLFRPNQSGVAKYYAIITLNQTVLSLKEPEVAYKLLEIYFSIFLGLLK
;
A
#
# COMPACT_ATOMS: atom_id res chain seq x y z
N MET A 1 9.75 21.70 -3.84
CA MET A 1 11.14 21.25 -4.12
C MET A 1 11.60 21.82 -5.45
N PRO A 2 12.87 22.28 -5.57
CA PRO A 2 13.41 22.68 -6.86
C PRO A 2 13.42 21.49 -7.82
N ALA A 3 13.18 21.77 -9.11
CA ALA A 3 13.19 20.73 -10.14
C ALA A 3 14.64 20.31 -10.41
N LEU A 4 14.89 19.00 -10.41
CA LEU A 4 16.20 18.44 -10.76
C LEU A 4 16.25 18.16 -12.26
N PRO A 5 17.41 18.37 -12.92
CA PRO A 5 17.57 18.09 -14.33
C PRO A 5 17.34 16.60 -14.62
N ALA A 6 16.58 16.31 -15.67
CA ALA A 6 16.44 14.94 -16.16
C ALA A 6 17.68 14.56 -16.98
N VAL A 7 18.11 13.31 -16.86
CA VAL A 7 19.20 12.73 -17.66
C VAL A 7 18.64 11.61 -18.51
N GLU A 8 18.89 11.66 -19.80
CA GLU A 8 18.55 10.56 -20.71
C GLU A 8 19.55 9.42 -20.51
N ASN A 9 19.03 8.19 -20.32
CA ASN A 9 19.81 6.95 -20.13
C ASN A 9 20.84 7.05 -18.98
N PRO A 10 20.40 7.27 -17.72
CA PRO A 10 21.30 7.39 -16.60
C PRO A 10 21.99 6.05 -16.28
N THR A 11 23.30 6.08 -16.04
CA THR A 11 24.01 4.91 -15.47
C THR A 11 23.62 4.71 -14.02
N ILE A 12 23.41 3.47 -13.61
CA ILE A 12 23.04 3.14 -12.22
C ILE A 12 24.27 3.37 -11.34
N PRO A 13 24.18 4.25 -10.32
CA PRO A 13 25.29 4.49 -9.40
C PRO A 13 25.64 3.24 -8.58
N PRO A 14 26.89 3.12 -8.10
CA PRO A 14 27.26 2.04 -7.20
C PRO A 14 26.41 2.01 -5.94
N ARG A 15 25.97 0.82 -5.54
CA ARG A 15 25.02 0.62 -4.43
C ARG A 15 25.51 1.24 -3.12
N TYR A 16 26.80 1.11 -2.79
CA TYR A 16 27.35 1.63 -1.54
C TYR A 16 27.23 3.16 -1.40
N ILE A 17 27.24 3.91 -2.51
CA ILE A 17 27.03 5.36 -2.49
C ILE A 17 25.57 5.68 -2.19
N ILE A 18 24.67 4.96 -2.86
CA ILE A 18 23.22 5.11 -2.62
C ILE A 18 22.92 4.81 -1.15
N ASP A 19 23.48 3.73 -0.61
CA ASP A 19 23.27 3.33 0.78
C ASP A 19 23.81 4.38 1.77
N ASN A 20 25.00 4.95 1.53
CA ASN A 20 25.59 6.03 2.33
C ASN A 20 24.71 7.29 2.32
N ILE A 21 24.24 7.71 1.13
CA ILE A 21 23.35 8.88 1.01
C ILE A 21 22.00 8.59 1.68
N HIS A 22 21.50 7.38 1.57
CA HIS A 22 20.25 6.98 2.21
C HIS A 22 20.36 7.02 3.74
N GLU A 23 21.42 6.48 4.32
CA GLU A 23 21.65 6.59 5.77
C GLU A 23 21.72 8.03 6.25
N TYR A 24 22.40 8.87 5.47
CA TYR A 24 22.45 10.31 5.77
C TYR A 24 21.06 10.96 5.66
N ALA A 25 20.28 10.60 4.64
CA ALA A 25 18.93 11.09 4.43
C ALA A 25 17.99 10.70 5.58
N ILE A 26 18.10 9.48 6.11
CA ILE A 26 17.36 9.01 7.29
C ILE A 26 17.72 9.86 8.52
N LYS A 27 19.01 10.11 8.76
CA LYS A 27 19.44 10.97 9.88
C LYS A 27 18.91 12.40 9.76
N LEU A 28 18.87 12.95 8.53
CA LEU A 28 18.27 14.27 8.29
C LEU A 28 16.76 14.26 8.59
N LEU A 29 16.04 13.23 8.17
CA LEU A 29 14.62 13.08 8.41
C LEU A 29 14.30 12.95 9.90
N ASP A 30 15.10 12.18 10.65
CA ASP A 30 14.96 12.03 12.10
C ASP A 30 15.25 13.34 12.85
N ALA A 31 16.26 14.08 12.40
CA ALA A 31 16.59 15.39 12.96
C ALA A 31 15.46 16.40 12.74
N GLU A 32 14.93 16.47 11.52
CA GLU A 32 13.80 17.34 11.15
C GLU A 32 12.54 17.00 11.97
N ALA A 33 12.22 15.71 12.10
CA ALA A 33 11.09 15.28 12.93
C ALA A 33 11.27 15.62 14.41
N SER A 34 12.50 15.55 14.91
CA SER A 34 12.82 15.90 16.30
C SER A 34 12.74 17.42 16.55
N GLU A 35 13.21 18.23 15.61
CA GLU A 35 13.12 19.68 15.66
C GLU A 35 11.65 20.14 15.60
N TYR A 36 10.87 19.55 14.70
CA TYR A 36 9.43 19.81 14.62
C TYR A 36 8.71 19.48 15.93
N ALA A 37 9.01 18.34 16.53
CA ALA A 37 8.43 17.95 17.81
C ALA A 37 8.78 18.94 18.93
N ALA A 38 10.02 19.42 18.99
CA ALA A 38 10.47 20.37 20.01
C ALA A 38 9.91 21.78 19.81
N THR A 39 9.71 22.22 18.57
CA THR A 39 9.31 23.59 18.24
C THR A 39 7.80 23.77 18.11
N HIS A 40 7.12 22.84 17.47
CA HIS A 40 5.69 22.92 17.16
C HIS A 40 4.86 22.11 18.16
N LEU A 41 5.11 20.79 18.29
CA LEU A 41 4.29 19.94 19.14
C LEU A 41 4.35 20.32 20.62
N ALA A 42 5.51 20.73 21.13
CA ALA A 42 5.67 21.09 22.54
C ALA A 42 4.98 22.41 22.93
N LYS A 43 4.79 23.34 22.00
CA LYS A 43 4.26 24.68 22.26
C LYS A 43 2.76 24.80 22.08
N ASP A 44 2.15 23.99 21.25
CA ASP A 44 0.73 24.08 20.92
C ASP A 44 -0.14 23.46 22.03
N SER A 45 -1.19 24.18 22.42
CA SER A 45 -2.19 23.72 23.40
C SER A 45 -2.98 22.50 22.91
N SER A 46 -3.23 22.41 21.61
CA SER A 46 -3.91 21.26 20.98
C SER A 46 -3.09 19.97 21.15
N HIS A 47 -1.77 20.06 20.98
CA HIS A 47 -0.89 18.90 21.17
C HIS A 47 -0.76 18.46 22.64
N LYS A 48 -0.82 19.41 23.59
CA LYS A 48 -0.91 19.08 25.01
C LYS A 48 -2.18 18.31 25.34
N PHE A 49 -3.31 18.73 24.77
CA PHE A 49 -4.57 18.00 24.90
C PHE A 49 -4.45 16.59 24.28
N MET A 50 -3.89 16.47 23.07
CA MET A 50 -3.66 15.16 22.43
C MET A 50 -2.76 14.25 23.29
N SER A 51 -1.71 14.80 23.93
CA SER A 51 -0.87 14.02 24.86
C SER A 51 -1.69 13.48 26.04
N THR A 52 -2.56 14.28 26.62
CA THR A 52 -3.47 13.82 27.69
C THR A 52 -4.42 12.73 27.21
N VAL A 53 -4.96 12.86 25.97
CA VAL A 53 -5.80 11.83 25.36
C VAL A 53 -5.01 10.54 25.12
N MET A 54 -3.76 10.64 24.71
CA MET A 54 -2.90 9.47 24.52
C MET A 54 -2.61 8.73 25.83
N GLU A 55 -2.52 9.42 26.96
CA GLU A 55 -2.28 8.82 28.28
C GLU A 55 -3.55 8.18 28.85
N SER A 56 -4.64 8.95 28.92
CA SER A 56 -5.85 8.61 29.69
C SER A 56 -7.10 8.34 28.85
N GLY A 57 -7.09 8.62 27.55
CA GLY A 57 -8.24 8.47 26.66
C GLY A 57 -8.60 7.01 26.33
N THR A 58 -9.81 6.83 25.82
CA THR A 58 -10.27 5.53 25.29
C THR A 58 -9.43 5.12 24.06
N MET A 59 -9.58 3.88 23.62
CA MET A 59 -8.85 3.41 22.42
C MET A 59 -9.27 4.19 21.17
N GLU A 60 -10.53 4.53 21.04
CA GLU A 60 -11.07 5.32 19.95
C GLU A 60 -10.49 6.75 19.93
N ASP A 61 -10.43 7.39 21.12
CA ASP A 61 -9.81 8.71 21.26
C ASP A 61 -8.31 8.68 20.88
N LYS A 62 -7.59 7.62 21.28
CA LYS A 62 -6.18 7.43 20.94
C LYS A 62 -5.98 7.26 19.43
N VAL A 63 -6.80 6.45 18.79
CA VAL A 63 -6.75 6.27 17.32
C VAL A 63 -7.05 7.59 16.62
N SER A 64 -8.07 8.32 17.05
CA SER A 64 -8.46 9.62 16.49
C SER A 64 -7.34 10.67 16.65
N ALA A 65 -6.74 10.77 17.84
CA ALA A 65 -5.64 11.70 18.10
C ALA A 65 -4.41 11.39 17.23
N LEU A 66 -4.03 10.11 17.12
CA LEU A 66 -2.92 9.69 16.25
C LEU A 66 -3.21 9.98 14.78
N THR A 67 -4.45 9.78 14.34
CA THR A 67 -4.87 10.05 12.96
C THR A 67 -4.74 11.54 12.63
N LEU A 68 -5.20 12.42 13.55
CA LEU A 68 -5.08 13.87 13.38
C LEU A 68 -3.62 14.32 13.33
N LEU A 69 -2.74 13.79 14.20
CA LEU A 69 -1.31 14.07 14.17
C LEU A 69 -0.67 13.69 12.83
N VAL A 70 -1.03 12.52 12.29
CA VAL A 70 -0.50 12.08 11.00
C VAL A 70 -1.03 12.94 9.85
N GLN A 71 -2.28 13.37 9.90
CA GLN A 71 -2.87 14.25 8.88
C GLN A 71 -2.26 15.66 8.88
N GLU A 72 -1.96 16.18 10.06
CA GLU A 72 -1.39 17.52 10.21
C GLU A 72 -0.01 17.63 9.57
N SER A 73 0.88 16.68 9.86
CA SER A 73 2.23 16.70 9.32
C SER A 73 2.80 15.29 9.13
N PRO A 74 2.48 14.61 8.03
CA PRO A 74 2.85 13.20 7.81
C PRO A 74 4.36 12.94 7.86
N LEU A 75 5.16 13.89 7.37
CA LEU A 75 6.61 13.78 7.31
C LEU A 75 7.24 13.79 8.71
N HIS A 76 6.70 14.57 9.64
CA HIS A 76 7.26 14.75 10.97
C HIS A 76 6.69 13.81 12.03
N THR A 77 5.51 13.21 11.77
CA THR A 77 4.76 12.39 12.73
C THR A 77 4.83 10.89 12.44
N GLN A 78 5.96 10.42 11.91
CA GLN A 78 6.19 9.00 11.63
C GLN A 78 5.98 8.09 12.84
N LYS A 79 6.32 8.59 14.05
CA LYS A 79 6.10 7.86 15.31
C LYS A 79 4.62 7.63 15.59
N ALA A 80 3.75 8.62 15.31
CA ALA A 80 2.30 8.48 15.44
C ALA A 80 1.74 7.44 14.45
N PHE A 81 2.22 7.47 13.21
CA PHE A 81 1.88 6.44 12.24
C PHE A 81 2.32 5.03 12.68
N GLY A 82 3.55 4.90 13.20
CA GLY A 82 4.06 3.65 13.75
C GLY A 82 3.24 3.14 14.95
N GLN A 83 2.71 4.04 15.78
CA GLN A 83 1.80 3.68 16.88
C GLN A 83 0.46 3.15 16.35
N LEU A 84 -0.13 3.76 15.30
CA LEU A 84 -1.33 3.24 14.63
C LEU A 84 -1.07 1.84 14.05
N MET A 85 0.08 1.64 13.41
CA MET A 85 0.51 0.32 12.93
C MET A 85 0.61 -0.70 14.07
N GLY A 86 1.19 -0.31 15.21
CA GLY A 86 1.26 -1.16 16.41
C GLY A 86 -0.12 -1.49 17.00
N LEU A 87 -1.06 -0.54 16.98
CA LEU A 87 -2.44 -0.78 17.44
C LEU A 87 -3.16 -1.78 16.52
N SER A 88 -2.91 -1.72 15.20
CA SER A 88 -3.53 -2.62 14.21
C SER A 88 -3.09 -4.09 14.36
N GLN A 89 -2.00 -4.35 15.08
CA GLN A 89 -1.48 -5.70 15.35
C GLN A 89 -1.91 -6.27 16.71
N LYS A 90 -2.65 -5.49 17.51
CA LYS A 90 -3.08 -5.95 18.86
C LYS A 90 -4.07 -7.11 18.76
N LYS A 91 -4.06 -8.00 19.76
CA LYS A 91 -5.00 -9.13 19.87
C LYS A 91 -6.47 -8.69 20.05
N SER A 92 -6.72 -7.49 20.56
CA SER A 92 -8.06 -6.93 20.65
C SER A 92 -8.57 -6.57 19.25
N ARG A 93 -9.48 -7.40 18.71
CA ARG A 93 -10.04 -7.24 17.36
C ARG A 93 -10.69 -5.87 17.15
N ASN A 94 -11.41 -5.38 18.15
CA ASN A 94 -12.05 -4.07 18.03
C ASN A 94 -11.03 -2.95 17.87
N ALA A 95 -10.02 -2.90 18.73
CA ALA A 95 -8.95 -1.90 18.67
C ALA A 95 -8.15 -1.99 17.35
N ALA A 96 -7.83 -3.21 16.92
CA ALA A 96 -7.11 -3.43 15.66
C ALA A 96 -7.92 -2.98 14.44
N MET A 97 -9.22 -3.27 14.39
CA MET A 97 -10.08 -2.86 13.28
C MET A 97 -10.29 -1.35 13.23
N GLN A 98 -10.34 -0.66 14.36
CA GLN A 98 -10.38 0.80 14.43
C GLN A 98 -9.09 1.41 13.88
N ALA A 99 -7.93 0.91 14.32
CA ALA A 99 -6.64 1.38 13.82
C ALA A 99 -6.45 1.09 12.31
N LEU A 100 -6.88 -0.09 11.84
CA LEU A 100 -6.86 -0.43 10.41
C LEU A 100 -7.78 0.48 9.58
N ALA A 101 -8.95 0.83 10.10
CA ALA A 101 -9.86 1.77 9.43
C ALA A 101 -9.18 3.13 9.25
N ALA A 102 -8.56 3.65 10.32
CA ALA A 102 -7.84 4.92 10.27
C ALA A 102 -6.65 4.88 9.29
N LEU A 103 -5.83 3.82 9.32
CA LEU A 103 -4.72 3.63 8.38
C LEU A 103 -5.20 3.53 6.93
N LYS A 104 -6.28 2.82 6.68
CA LYS A 104 -6.91 2.70 5.36
C LYS A 104 -7.40 4.08 4.86
N ASP A 105 -8.03 4.88 5.72
CA ASP A 105 -8.48 6.22 5.35
C ASP A 105 -7.30 7.16 5.08
N LEU A 106 -6.26 7.14 5.91
CA LEU A 106 -5.05 7.93 5.72
C LEU A 106 -4.34 7.64 4.39
N LEU A 107 -4.26 6.36 4.01
CA LEU A 107 -3.52 5.91 2.82
C LEU A 107 -4.38 5.90 1.55
N GLY A 108 -5.66 5.55 1.65
CA GLY A 108 -6.57 5.50 0.50
C GLY A 108 -7.07 6.88 0.10
N GLN A 109 -7.85 7.50 0.96
CA GLN A 109 -8.50 8.79 0.68
C GLN A 109 -7.66 9.99 1.10
N GLY A 110 -6.72 9.79 2.02
CA GLY A 110 -5.84 10.84 2.53
C GLY A 110 -4.77 11.29 1.54
N VAL A 111 -4.00 12.30 1.98
CA VAL A 111 -2.94 12.94 1.19
C VAL A 111 -1.58 12.22 1.27
N LEU A 112 -1.48 11.12 2.01
CA LEU A 112 -0.21 10.41 2.22
C LEU A 112 0.36 9.82 0.95
N LEU A 113 -0.49 9.25 0.10
CA LEU A 113 -0.09 8.66 -1.17
C LEU A 113 -0.39 9.59 -2.34
N PRO A 114 0.52 9.66 -3.33
CA PRO A 114 0.23 10.37 -4.55
C PRO A 114 -0.94 9.71 -5.30
N PRO A 115 -1.80 10.51 -5.98
CA PRO A 115 -2.99 9.97 -6.66
C PRO A 115 -2.65 9.12 -7.88
N ASP A 116 -1.63 9.52 -8.66
CA ASP A 116 -1.43 9.04 -10.03
C ASP A 116 -0.16 8.21 -10.22
N ARG A 117 0.60 7.96 -9.16
CA ARG A 117 1.86 7.23 -9.26
C ARG A 117 2.13 6.33 -8.06
N LYS A 118 2.92 5.31 -8.30
CA LYS A 118 3.46 4.45 -7.23
C LYS A 118 4.58 5.17 -6.47
N LEU A 119 4.74 4.84 -5.19
CA LEU A 119 5.86 5.31 -4.39
C LEU A 119 7.18 4.76 -4.94
N LYS A 120 8.21 5.59 -4.93
CA LYS A 120 9.55 5.21 -5.40
C LYS A 120 10.43 4.87 -4.20
N ALA A 121 11.17 3.77 -4.30
CA ALA A 121 12.24 3.47 -3.37
C ALA A 121 13.35 4.53 -3.49
N PHE A 122 14.07 4.79 -2.40
CA PHE A 122 15.15 5.80 -2.38
C PHE A 122 16.14 5.62 -3.52
N ALA A 123 16.60 4.38 -3.75
CA ALA A 123 17.52 4.04 -4.82
C ALA A 123 16.97 4.26 -6.25
N ARG A 124 15.65 4.39 -6.40
CA ARG A 124 14.98 4.58 -7.70
C ARG A 124 14.49 6.02 -7.93
N GLN A 125 14.93 6.96 -7.13
CA GLN A 125 14.60 8.35 -7.32
C GLN A 125 15.36 8.92 -8.54
N PRO A 126 14.65 9.42 -9.58
CA PRO A 126 15.31 9.87 -10.81
C PRO A 126 16.30 11.00 -10.57
N GLY A 127 15.98 11.93 -9.66
CA GLY A 127 16.85 13.02 -9.29
C GLY A 127 18.14 12.58 -8.60
N LEU A 128 18.11 11.53 -7.78
CA LEU A 128 19.30 10.94 -7.17
C LEU A 128 20.21 10.33 -8.23
N THR A 129 19.63 9.53 -9.13
CA THR A 129 20.37 8.92 -10.23
C THR A 129 21.01 9.97 -11.14
N ALA A 130 20.26 11.04 -11.47
CA ALA A 130 20.77 12.14 -12.28
C ALA A 130 21.94 12.88 -11.61
N ALA A 131 21.85 13.14 -10.30
CA ALA A 131 22.88 13.85 -9.56
C ALA A 131 24.19 13.03 -9.38
N LEU A 132 24.10 11.71 -9.41
CA LEU A 132 25.23 10.78 -9.24
C LEU A 132 25.89 10.38 -10.56
N GLN A 133 25.58 11.06 -11.66
CA GLN A 133 26.28 10.81 -12.94
C GLN A 133 27.69 11.36 -12.94
N GLY A 134 28.61 10.68 -13.63
CA GLY A 134 29.98 11.14 -13.84
C GLY A 134 30.95 10.85 -12.69
N LYS A 135 31.83 11.80 -12.38
CA LYS A 135 32.94 11.61 -11.43
C LYS A 135 32.55 11.57 -9.94
N ASN A 136 31.31 11.76 -9.59
CA ASN A 136 30.85 11.87 -8.19
C ASN A 136 30.71 10.51 -7.48
N VAL A 137 31.60 9.59 -7.74
CA VAL A 137 31.53 8.19 -7.31
C VAL A 137 32.04 7.97 -5.87
N GLN A 138 32.45 9.02 -5.14
CA GLN A 138 33.03 8.91 -3.79
C GLN A 138 32.42 9.94 -2.83
N TRP A 139 31.11 9.88 -2.60
CA TRP A 139 30.49 10.74 -1.60
C TRP A 139 30.52 10.10 -0.20
N ARG A 140 30.85 10.88 0.82
CA ARG A 140 30.81 10.51 2.25
C ARG A 140 29.92 11.46 3.03
N ALA A 141 29.39 11.01 4.15
CA ALA A 141 28.63 11.87 5.06
C ALA A 141 29.51 13.02 5.55
N GLY A 142 29.08 14.26 5.28
CA GLY A 142 29.84 15.48 5.55
C GLY A 142 30.33 16.20 4.30
N ASP A 143 30.42 15.51 3.16
CA ASP A 143 30.76 16.12 1.88
C ASP A 143 29.60 16.96 1.34
N LYS A 144 29.92 17.90 0.44
CA LYS A 144 28.90 18.64 -0.29
C LYS A 144 28.06 17.66 -1.11
N LEU A 145 26.76 17.86 -1.09
CA LEU A 145 25.85 17.00 -1.86
C LEU A 145 26.16 17.06 -3.37
N PRO A 146 26.10 15.94 -4.08
CA PRO A 146 26.44 15.88 -5.49
C PRO A 146 25.41 16.61 -6.35
N GLY A 147 25.88 17.27 -7.40
CA GLY A 147 25.04 17.97 -8.36
C GLY A 147 24.20 19.09 -7.74
N ALA A 148 22.93 19.14 -8.10
CA ALA A 148 21.94 20.10 -7.58
C ALA A 148 21.09 19.55 -6.42
N LEU A 149 21.57 18.50 -5.72
CA LEU A 149 20.87 17.93 -4.58
C LEU A 149 20.91 18.87 -3.38
N GLU A 150 19.75 18.98 -2.72
CA GLU A 150 19.58 19.68 -1.46
C GLU A 150 19.14 18.70 -0.37
N LYS A 151 19.32 19.08 0.89
CA LYS A 151 18.86 18.28 2.03
C LYS A 151 17.35 18.00 1.97
N THR A 152 16.57 18.95 1.48
CA THR A 152 15.11 18.85 1.29
C THR A 152 14.73 17.70 0.37
N HIS A 153 15.46 17.48 -0.72
CA HIS A 153 15.23 16.35 -1.62
C HIS A 153 15.46 15.02 -0.89
N LEU A 154 16.56 14.93 -0.12
CA LEU A 154 16.91 13.71 0.62
C LEU A 154 15.88 13.37 1.69
N ILE A 155 15.40 14.37 2.43
CA ILE A 155 14.37 14.20 3.47
C ILE A 155 13.08 13.66 2.85
N VAL A 156 12.59 14.27 1.77
CA VAL A 156 11.36 13.85 1.11
C VAL A 156 11.49 12.44 0.51
N TRP A 157 12.63 12.11 -0.10
CA TRP A 157 12.84 10.76 -0.65
C TRP A 157 13.02 9.69 0.42
N ALA A 158 13.66 10.02 1.54
CA ALA A 158 13.75 9.12 2.68
C ALA A 158 12.36 8.86 3.27
N TYR A 159 11.52 9.88 3.38
CA TYR A 159 10.14 9.75 3.81
C TYR A 159 9.31 8.89 2.83
N GLU A 160 9.44 9.12 1.52
CA GLU A 160 8.73 8.32 0.50
C GLU A 160 9.14 6.83 0.57
N ASP A 161 10.42 6.53 0.73
CA ASP A 161 10.93 5.17 0.90
C ASP A 161 10.44 4.52 2.20
N TRP A 162 10.43 5.28 3.29
CA TRP A 162 9.87 4.85 4.57
C TRP A 162 8.37 4.54 4.43
N LEU A 163 7.59 5.44 3.82
CA LEU A 163 6.16 5.26 3.62
C LEU A 163 5.85 4.02 2.76
N LYS A 164 6.64 3.80 1.72
CA LYS A 164 6.55 2.60 0.86
C LYS A 164 6.73 1.32 1.66
N LYS A 165 7.71 1.29 2.58
CA LYS A 165 7.94 0.16 3.48
C LYS A 165 6.79 -0.02 4.47
N GLN A 166 6.28 1.07 5.06
CA GLN A 166 5.14 1.01 5.97
C GLN A 166 3.86 0.52 5.29
N TYR A 167 3.63 0.92 4.03
CA TYR A 167 2.50 0.42 3.26
C TYR A 167 2.59 -1.10 3.04
N PHE A 168 3.77 -1.61 2.74
CA PHE A 168 3.98 -3.05 2.59
C PHE A 168 3.78 -3.82 3.90
N GLU A 169 4.22 -3.27 5.04
CA GLU A 169 3.94 -3.87 6.36
C GLU A 169 2.43 -3.86 6.68
N LEU A 170 1.70 -2.81 6.29
CA LEU A 170 0.24 -2.79 6.42
C LEU A 170 -0.42 -3.91 5.61
N LEU A 171 0.08 -4.22 4.42
CA LEU A 171 -0.44 -5.34 3.63
C LEU A 171 -0.28 -6.68 4.36
N LYS A 172 0.84 -6.92 5.01
CA LYS A 172 1.07 -8.14 5.83
C LYS A 172 0.09 -8.22 7.00
N ILE A 173 -0.19 -7.07 7.62
CA ILE A 173 -1.19 -7.01 8.70
C ILE A 173 -2.59 -7.32 8.16
N LEU A 174 -2.97 -6.75 7.02
CA LEU A 174 -4.24 -7.03 6.35
C LEU A 174 -4.34 -8.49 5.92
N GLU A 175 -3.27 -9.09 5.43
CA GLU A 175 -3.20 -10.53 5.13
C GLU A 175 -3.48 -11.37 6.38
N THR A 176 -2.83 -11.04 7.50
CA THR A 176 -3.06 -11.71 8.78
C THR A 176 -4.53 -11.62 9.20
N TRP A 177 -5.12 -10.42 9.20
CA TRP A 177 -6.52 -10.21 9.56
C TRP A 177 -7.50 -10.82 8.56
N SER A 178 -7.13 -10.91 7.29
CA SER A 178 -7.93 -11.61 6.28
C SER A 178 -7.99 -13.13 6.52
N ASN A 179 -7.11 -13.67 7.34
CA ASN A 179 -7.06 -15.08 7.73
C ASN A 179 -7.45 -15.31 9.21
N ASP A 180 -7.98 -14.30 9.89
CA ASP A 180 -8.44 -14.40 11.27
C ASP A 180 -9.53 -15.48 11.44
N GLU A 181 -9.66 -16.05 12.64
CA GLU A 181 -10.68 -17.06 12.94
C GLU A 181 -12.09 -16.50 12.83
N VAL A 182 -12.28 -15.22 13.18
CA VAL A 182 -13.59 -14.56 13.21
C VAL A 182 -13.96 -14.03 11.83
N GLU A 183 -15.12 -14.46 11.31
CA GLU A 183 -15.67 -14.04 10.01
C GLU A 183 -15.73 -12.50 9.87
N TYR A 184 -16.17 -11.82 10.92
CA TYR A 184 -16.27 -10.35 10.91
C TYR A 184 -14.95 -9.67 10.61
N SER A 185 -13.85 -10.11 11.25
CA SER A 185 -12.51 -9.55 11.02
C SER A 185 -12.05 -9.78 9.58
N ARG A 186 -12.30 -11.00 9.04
CA ARG A 186 -11.97 -11.31 7.65
C ARG A 186 -12.74 -10.44 6.67
N ASN A 187 -14.05 -10.26 6.86
CA ASN A 187 -14.89 -9.41 6.03
C ASN A 187 -14.43 -7.95 6.03
N ARG A 188 -14.05 -7.42 7.21
CA ARG A 188 -13.52 -6.05 7.33
C ARG A 188 -12.18 -5.92 6.61
N ALA A 189 -11.26 -6.85 6.84
CA ALA A 189 -9.95 -6.84 6.17
C ALA A 189 -10.08 -6.89 4.64
N VAL A 190 -10.94 -7.77 4.11
CA VAL A 190 -11.23 -7.86 2.67
C VAL A 190 -11.78 -6.55 2.11
N THR A 191 -12.65 -5.88 2.86
CA THR A 191 -13.20 -4.57 2.46
C THR A 191 -12.09 -3.50 2.43
N TYR A 192 -11.21 -3.47 3.43
CA TYR A 192 -10.09 -2.52 3.47
C TYR A 192 -9.08 -2.75 2.34
N VAL A 193 -8.78 -4.01 2.02
CA VAL A 193 -7.95 -4.37 0.86
C VAL A 193 -8.54 -3.82 -0.43
N TRP A 194 -9.85 -3.98 -0.63
CA TRP A 194 -10.54 -3.46 -1.81
C TRP A 194 -10.54 -1.93 -1.87
N GLU A 195 -10.80 -1.24 -0.76
CA GLU A 195 -10.80 0.22 -0.70
C GLU A 195 -9.41 0.78 -1.05
N LEU A 196 -8.33 0.21 -0.51
CA LEU A 196 -6.97 0.60 -0.85
C LEU A 196 -6.64 0.36 -2.34
N LEU A 197 -7.04 -0.79 -2.88
CA LEU A 197 -6.83 -1.14 -4.28
C LEU A 197 -7.59 -0.21 -5.23
N LYS A 198 -8.79 0.20 -4.83
CA LYS A 198 -9.65 1.09 -5.62
C LYS A 198 -9.11 2.52 -5.67
N GLU A 199 -8.55 3.03 -4.58
CA GLU A 199 -8.24 4.45 -4.43
C GLU A 199 -6.84 4.83 -4.95
N LYS A 200 -5.84 3.95 -4.85
CA LYS A 200 -4.43 4.29 -5.14
C LYS A 200 -3.70 3.18 -5.91
N PRO A 201 -2.78 3.53 -6.82
CA PRO A 201 -2.03 2.56 -7.64
C PRO A 201 -0.88 1.87 -6.89
N GLU A 202 -0.76 2.04 -5.56
CA GLU A 202 0.32 1.43 -4.78
C GLU A 202 0.00 -0.03 -4.44
N GLN A 203 0.94 -0.95 -4.70
CA GLN A 203 0.84 -2.38 -4.38
C GLN A 203 -0.38 -3.12 -4.98
N GLU A 204 -0.87 -2.68 -6.14
CA GLU A 204 -2.07 -3.22 -6.81
C GLU A 204 -2.04 -4.74 -6.96
N GLU A 205 -0.91 -5.30 -7.40
CA GLU A 205 -0.74 -6.73 -7.60
C GLU A 205 -0.91 -7.53 -6.30
N ASN A 206 -0.31 -7.05 -5.20
CA ASN A 206 -0.41 -7.72 -3.91
C ASN A 206 -1.81 -7.61 -3.32
N LEU A 207 -2.44 -6.43 -3.41
CA LEU A 207 -3.82 -6.22 -2.95
C LEU A 207 -4.82 -7.05 -3.75
N LEU A 208 -4.67 -7.11 -5.08
CA LEU A 208 -5.51 -7.92 -5.94
C LEU A 208 -5.39 -9.41 -5.60
N ARG A 209 -4.17 -9.90 -5.40
CA ARG A 209 -3.93 -11.30 -5.02
C ARG A 209 -4.57 -11.64 -3.67
N LEU A 210 -4.49 -10.73 -2.68
CA LEU A 210 -5.18 -10.92 -1.40
C LEU A 210 -6.69 -11.04 -1.59
N LEU A 211 -7.27 -10.19 -2.43
CA LEU A 211 -8.71 -10.19 -2.69
C LEU A 211 -9.17 -11.46 -3.44
N ILE A 212 -8.42 -11.89 -4.45
CA ILE A 212 -8.71 -13.11 -5.23
C ILE A 212 -8.60 -14.36 -4.34
N ASN A 213 -7.60 -14.45 -3.48
CA ASN A 213 -7.45 -15.58 -2.56
C ASN A 213 -8.68 -15.76 -1.65
N LYS A 214 -9.42 -14.68 -1.37
CA LYS A 214 -10.63 -14.74 -0.54
C LYS A 214 -11.87 -15.28 -1.26
N LEU A 215 -11.83 -15.51 -2.56
CA LEU A 215 -12.84 -16.33 -3.25
C LEU A 215 -12.84 -17.78 -2.74
N GLY A 216 -11.73 -18.26 -2.19
CA GLY A 216 -11.61 -19.57 -1.56
C GLY A 216 -11.81 -19.60 -0.03
N ASP A 217 -12.35 -18.52 0.57
CA ASP A 217 -12.58 -18.51 2.02
C ASP A 217 -13.58 -19.60 2.46
N LYS A 218 -13.33 -20.18 3.64
CA LYS A 218 -14.18 -21.22 4.25
C LYS A 218 -15.63 -20.77 4.49
N GLU A 219 -15.82 -19.46 4.72
CA GLU A 219 -17.14 -18.88 4.93
C GLU A 219 -17.71 -18.30 3.63
N LYS A 220 -18.86 -18.79 3.22
CA LYS A 220 -19.55 -18.35 1.99
C LYS A 220 -19.77 -16.84 1.93
N LYS A 221 -20.04 -16.19 3.07
CA LYS A 221 -20.25 -14.74 3.13
C LYS A 221 -18.99 -13.97 2.76
N VAL A 222 -17.80 -14.44 3.18
CA VAL A 222 -16.51 -13.80 2.85
C VAL A 222 -16.19 -14.00 1.36
N ALA A 223 -16.36 -15.22 0.84
CA ALA A 223 -16.15 -15.52 -0.58
C ALA A 223 -17.10 -14.71 -1.49
N SER A 224 -18.40 -14.65 -1.15
CA SER A 224 -19.38 -13.84 -1.87
C SER A 224 -19.05 -12.35 -1.81
N ARG A 225 -18.58 -11.87 -0.65
CA ARG A 225 -18.14 -10.47 -0.51
C ARG A 225 -16.94 -10.17 -1.40
N ALA A 226 -15.94 -11.05 -1.42
CA ALA A 226 -14.77 -10.90 -2.31
C ALA A 226 -15.18 -10.87 -3.78
N SER A 227 -16.05 -11.78 -4.22
CA SER A 227 -16.62 -11.80 -5.58
C SER A 227 -17.30 -10.47 -5.92
N TYR A 228 -18.19 -10.00 -5.06
CA TYR A 228 -18.86 -8.70 -5.24
C TYR A 228 -17.87 -7.54 -5.36
N LEU A 229 -16.86 -7.49 -4.50
CA LEU A 229 -15.85 -6.41 -4.49
C LEU A 229 -14.98 -6.43 -5.75
N LEU A 230 -14.64 -7.62 -6.28
CA LEU A 230 -13.93 -7.76 -7.56
C LEU A 230 -14.77 -7.24 -8.73
N LEU A 231 -16.08 -7.48 -8.73
CA LEU A 231 -16.99 -6.92 -9.75
C LEU A 231 -17.08 -5.39 -9.64
N GLN A 232 -17.20 -4.86 -8.41
CA GLN A 232 -17.18 -3.41 -8.19
C GLN A 232 -15.86 -2.77 -8.68
N LEU A 233 -14.74 -3.47 -8.50
CA LEU A 233 -13.44 -3.00 -9.00
C LEU A 233 -13.42 -2.94 -10.54
N GLN A 234 -13.98 -3.94 -11.24
CA GLN A 234 -14.10 -3.94 -12.70
C GLN A 234 -14.97 -2.79 -13.24
N ILE A 235 -16.00 -2.40 -12.47
CA ILE A 235 -16.87 -1.26 -12.81
C ILE A 235 -16.13 0.07 -12.61
N THR A 236 -15.40 0.21 -11.49
CA THR A 236 -14.68 1.45 -11.15
C THR A 236 -13.45 1.64 -12.04
N HIS A 237 -12.73 0.55 -12.32
CA HIS A 237 -11.51 0.52 -13.13
C HIS A 237 -11.62 -0.48 -14.28
N PRO A 238 -12.31 -0.13 -15.39
CA PRO A 238 -12.53 -1.05 -16.50
C PRO A 238 -11.25 -1.62 -17.11
N LEU A 239 -10.16 -0.87 -17.12
CA LEU A 239 -8.85 -1.31 -17.60
C LEU A 239 -8.25 -2.46 -16.79
N MET A 240 -8.69 -2.66 -15.55
CA MET A 240 -8.25 -3.77 -14.72
C MET A 240 -8.96 -5.09 -15.02
N LYS A 241 -10.02 -5.14 -15.86
CA LYS A 241 -10.77 -6.36 -16.15
C LYS A 241 -9.86 -7.51 -16.58
N ASN A 242 -9.03 -7.29 -17.60
CA ASN A 242 -8.12 -8.32 -18.12
C ASN A 242 -7.13 -8.80 -17.03
N VAL A 243 -6.62 -7.88 -16.22
CA VAL A 243 -5.70 -8.21 -15.13
C VAL A 243 -6.42 -9.07 -14.08
N ILE A 244 -7.64 -8.69 -13.67
CA ILE A 244 -8.45 -9.44 -12.70
C ILE A 244 -8.75 -10.84 -13.22
N ILE A 245 -9.21 -10.97 -14.47
CA ILE A 245 -9.53 -12.26 -15.09
C ILE A 245 -8.30 -13.15 -15.17
N SER A 246 -7.16 -12.62 -15.63
CA SER A 246 -5.90 -13.37 -15.71
C SER A 246 -5.38 -13.79 -14.35
N SER A 247 -5.53 -12.94 -13.32
CA SER A 247 -5.14 -13.30 -11.95
C SER A 247 -6.08 -14.35 -11.34
N ILE A 248 -7.38 -14.32 -11.60
CA ILE A 248 -8.32 -15.38 -11.18
C ILE A 248 -7.96 -16.70 -11.88
N GLU A 249 -7.60 -16.66 -13.16
CA GLU A 249 -7.16 -17.82 -13.92
C GLU A 249 -5.90 -18.45 -13.30
N SER A 250 -4.83 -17.66 -13.18
CA SER A 250 -3.51 -18.14 -12.75
C SER A 250 -3.42 -18.48 -11.28
N ASP A 251 -3.95 -17.59 -10.43
CA ASP A 251 -3.75 -17.68 -8.99
C ASP A 251 -4.77 -18.60 -8.31
N LEU A 252 -5.90 -18.91 -8.99
CA LEU A 252 -6.96 -19.67 -8.37
C LEU A 252 -7.46 -20.84 -9.23
N LEU A 253 -7.92 -20.63 -10.46
CA LEU A 253 -8.58 -21.70 -11.25
C LEU A 253 -7.64 -22.84 -11.62
N PHE A 254 -6.47 -22.51 -12.14
CA PHE A 254 -5.48 -23.49 -12.61
C PHE A 254 -4.35 -23.73 -11.62
N ARG A 255 -4.38 -23.09 -10.45
CA ARG A 255 -3.42 -23.38 -9.39
C ARG A 255 -3.67 -24.78 -8.83
N PRO A 256 -2.63 -25.61 -8.69
CA PRO A 256 -2.75 -26.95 -8.08
C PRO A 256 -3.35 -26.90 -6.67
N ASN A 257 -4.10 -27.95 -6.32
CA ASN A 257 -4.65 -28.16 -4.96
C ASN A 257 -5.66 -27.10 -4.47
N GLN A 258 -6.30 -26.38 -5.37
CA GLN A 258 -7.39 -25.46 -4.99
C GLN A 258 -8.69 -26.22 -4.69
N SER A 259 -9.40 -25.72 -3.67
CA SER A 259 -10.70 -26.31 -3.27
C SER A 259 -11.76 -26.11 -4.36
N GLY A 260 -12.72 -27.04 -4.43
CA GLY A 260 -13.88 -26.91 -5.33
C GLY A 260 -14.68 -25.63 -5.07
N VAL A 261 -14.77 -25.19 -3.81
CA VAL A 261 -15.44 -23.94 -3.41
C VAL A 261 -14.75 -22.73 -4.01
N ALA A 262 -13.41 -22.70 -3.96
CA ALA A 262 -12.63 -21.61 -4.56
C ALA A 262 -12.85 -21.53 -6.07
N LYS A 263 -12.79 -22.66 -6.78
CA LYS A 263 -13.05 -22.74 -8.23
C LYS A 263 -14.49 -22.31 -8.55
N TYR A 264 -15.46 -22.71 -7.74
CA TYR A 264 -16.87 -22.33 -7.92
C TYR A 264 -17.05 -20.81 -7.86
N TYR A 265 -16.54 -20.14 -6.81
CA TYR A 265 -16.65 -18.68 -6.69
C TYR A 265 -15.84 -17.94 -7.75
N ALA A 266 -14.71 -18.49 -8.18
CA ALA A 266 -13.95 -17.95 -9.30
C ALA A 266 -14.77 -17.94 -10.58
N ILE A 267 -15.39 -19.09 -10.95
CA ILE A 267 -16.23 -19.21 -12.14
C ILE A 267 -17.44 -18.28 -12.04
N ILE A 268 -18.11 -18.22 -10.88
CA ILE A 268 -19.24 -17.29 -10.69
C ILE A 268 -18.80 -15.84 -10.90
N THR A 269 -17.64 -15.44 -10.35
CA THR A 269 -17.11 -14.09 -10.51
C THR A 269 -16.83 -13.78 -11.99
N LEU A 270 -16.24 -14.72 -12.72
CA LEU A 270 -16.01 -14.58 -14.17
C LEU A 270 -17.31 -14.47 -14.97
N ASN A 271 -18.32 -15.31 -14.63
CA ASN A 271 -19.64 -15.29 -15.30
C ASN A 271 -20.40 -13.96 -15.09
N GLN A 272 -20.13 -13.25 -14.01
CA GLN A 272 -20.75 -11.96 -13.70
C GLN A 272 -20.00 -10.77 -14.32
N THR A 273 -18.87 -10.99 -14.98
CA THR A 273 -18.12 -9.93 -15.66
C THR A 273 -18.96 -9.34 -16.79
N VAL A 274 -19.18 -8.02 -16.71
CA VAL A 274 -19.93 -7.31 -17.76
C VAL A 274 -19.03 -7.09 -18.98
N LEU A 275 -19.45 -7.66 -20.11
CA LEU A 275 -18.75 -7.53 -21.39
C LEU A 275 -19.20 -6.27 -22.14
N SER A 276 -18.26 -5.64 -22.81
CA SER A 276 -18.51 -4.51 -23.72
C SER A 276 -18.06 -4.87 -25.13
N LEU A 277 -18.79 -4.38 -26.14
CA LEU A 277 -18.39 -4.52 -27.54
C LEU A 277 -17.03 -3.86 -27.85
N LYS A 278 -16.59 -2.94 -27.00
CA LYS A 278 -15.29 -2.26 -27.12
C LYS A 278 -14.12 -3.05 -26.53
N GLU A 279 -14.40 -4.18 -25.88
CA GLU A 279 -13.42 -4.99 -25.14
C GLU A 279 -13.42 -6.46 -25.63
N PRO A 280 -13.19 -6.72 -26.95
CA PRO A 280 -13.25 -8.09 -27.49
C PRO A 280 -12.22 -9.02 -26.82
N GLU A 281 -11.07 -8.50 -26.42
CA GLU A 281 -10.01 -9.26 -25.74
C GLU A 281 -10.48 -9.89 -24.43
N VAL A 282 -11.36 -9.20 -23.68
CA VAL A 282 -11.95 -9.73 -22.45
C VAL A 282 -12.82 -10.95 -22.76
N ALA A 283 -13.64 -10.88 -23.82
CA ALA A 283 -14.50 -11.98 -24.25
C ALA A 283 -13.69 -13.18 -24.72
N TYR A 284 -12.65 -12.96 -25.53
CA TYR A 284 -11.74 -14.03 -25.97
C TYR A 284 -11.06 -14.72 -24.80
N LYS A 285 -10.55 -13.94 -23.83
CA LYS A 285 -9.91 -14.51 -22.64
C LYS A 285 -10.86 -15.37 -21.82
N LEU A 286 -12.10 -14.93 -21.62
CA LEU A 286 -13.11 -15.72 -20.91
C LEU A 286 -13.44 -17.02 -21.68
N LEU A 287 -13.57 -16.97 -23.00
CA LEU A 287 -13.79 -18.16 -23.82
C LEU A 287 -12.64 -19.17 -23.68
N GLU A 288 -11.40 -18.73 -23.75
CA GLU A 288 -10.23 -19.59 -23.54
C GLU A 288 -10.25 -20.29 -22.18
N ILE A 289 -10.59 -19.55 -21.12
CA ILE A 289 -10.71 -20.09 -19.77
C ILE A 289 -11.82 -21.15 -19.71
N TYR A 290 -13.00 -20.87 -20.27
CA TYR A 290 -14.13 -21.80 -20.24
C TYR A 290 -13.86 -23.06 -21.05
N PHE A 291 -13.25 -22.95 -22.24
CA PHE A 291 -12.82 -24.12 -23.00
C PHE A 291 -11.79 -24.96 -22.26
N SER A 292 -10.83 -24.32 -21.60
CA SER A 292 -9.83 -25.00 -20.79
C SER A 292 -10.44 -25.78 -19.62
N ILE A 293 -11.43 -25.18 -18.94
CA ILE A 293 -12.17 -25.84 -17.86
C ILE A 293 -12.97 -27.02 -18.42
N PHE A 294 -13.70 -26.83 -19.54
CA PHE A 294 -14.49 -27.86 -20.17
C PHE A 294 -13.66 -29.07 -20.60
N LEU A 295 -12.54 -28.83 -21.27
CA LEU A 295 -11.59 -29.88 -21.64
C LEU A 295 -11.00 -30.63 -20.43
N GLY A 296 -10.80 -29.93 -19.32
CA GLY A 296 -10.36 -30.53 -18.07
C GLY A 296 -11.42 -31.43 -17.39
N LEU A 297 -12.71 -31.17 -17.63
CA LEU A 297 -13.82 -31.98 -17.10
C LEU A 297 -14.10 -33.23 -17.96
N LEU A 298 -13.65 -33.25 -19.21
CA LEU A 298 -13.83 -34.40 -20.14
C LEU A 298 -12.73 -35.46 -19.94
N LYS A 299 -11.65 -35.16 -19.27
CA LYS A 299 -10.55 -36.07 -18.90
C LYS A 299 -10.79 -36.74 -17.56
#